data_da874eab8036d978b7c38a73af0200ae
#
_entry.id   da874eab8036d978b7c38a73af0200ae
#
_cell.length_a   1.000
_cell.length_b   1.000
_cell.length_c   1.000
_cell.angle_alpha   90.00
_cell.angle_beta   90.00
_cell.angle_gamma   90.00
#
_symmetry.space_group_name_H-M   'P 1'
#
loop_
_entity.id
_entity.type
_entity.pdbx_description
1 polymer ?
#
loop_
_entity_poly.entity_id
_entity_poly.type
_entity_poly.pdbx_seq_one_letter_code
_entity_poly.pdbx_strand_id
1 'polypeptide(L)'
;MEPPLPLLGVSLVLLCSAGLTRSLTITSVDQSMFEKAQGEKVTLPCTFELSEEDEGPLDIEWVLIPADNQKREQIIIMYAVDRVYNHYYAGLTGRMQFTNLDPRSGDGSLDILNLKASDTGTYQCKVKKAPGVQSKKIQLTVLVKPARTKCSVEGSQEIGKDVTLKCVSQEGSPLLSYDWRRVSGTQNLPATSILNKNTGELLLKNASREYSGTYNCVATNRVGTDECSVELNVTPPVNTAGIITGAIIGTLLGLSVLCSIVFCFCKKHREKKYEKEVHHDIREDVPPPKSRSSTARSYIGSNRSSLGSMSPSNMEGYTKTPYSQVPSEDFERAPAQNPAFAPSKYDIAHKTGDITVV
;
A
#
# COMPACT_ATOMS: atom_id res chain seq x y z
N MET A 1 -50.39 70.13 -67.53
CA MET A 1 -49.50 68.98 -67.42
C MET A 1 -48.36 69.33 -66.46
N GLU A 2 -48.59 69.01 -65.19
CA GLU A 2 -47.55 69.21 -64.15
C GLU A 2 -46.86 67.88 -63.89
N PRO A 3 -45.54 67.88 -63.70
CA PRO A 3 -44.82 66.66 -63.34
C PRO A 3 -44.89 66.46 -61.82
N PRO A 4 -44.95 65.18 -61.35
CA PRO A 4 -45.10 64.92 -59.93
C PRO A 4 -43.77 65.12 -59.21
N LEU A 5 -43.79 65.69 -58.02
CA LEU A 5 -42.74 65.86 -57.09
C LEU A 5 -42.13 64.45 -56.67
N PRO A 6 -40.82 64.27 -56.57
CA PRO A 6 -40.26 63.11 -55.98
C PRO A 6 -40.38 63.21 -54.43
N LEU A 7 -41.03 62.22 -53.86
CA LEU A 7 -40.99 61.93 -52.42
C LEU A 7 -39.58 61.63 -51.99
N LEU A 8 -38.96 62.62 -51.35
CA LEU A 8 -37.73 62.41 -50.59
C LEU A 8 -38.03 61.51 -49.40
N GLY A 9 -37.80 60.22 -49.59
CA GLY A 9 -37.77 59.25 -48.49
C GLY A 9 -36.63 59.60 -47.54
N VAL A 10 -36.97 60.20 -46.40
CA VAL A 10 -36.11 60.37 -45.26
C VAL A 10 -35.90 58.97 -44.68
N SER A 11 -34.87 58.30 -45.16
CA SER A 11 -34.36 57.06 -44.55
C SER A 11 -33.68 57.47 -43.23
N LEU A 12 -34.44 57.43 -42.16
CA LEU A 12 -33.96 57.52 -40.81
C LEU A 12 -33.13 56.26 -40.53
N VAL A 13 -31.85 56.30 -40.90
CA VAL A 13 -30.87 55.35 -40.46
C VAL A 13 -30.75 55.56 -38.95
N LEU A 14 -31.53 54.79 -38.17
CA LEU A 14 -31.24 54.53 -36.78
C LEU A 14 -29.87 53.83 -36.73
N LEU A 15 -28.79 54.58 -36.62
CA LEU A 15 -27.55 54.10 -36.11
C LEU A 15 -27.78 53.68 -34.68
N CYS A 16 -28.25 52.40 -34.49
CA CYS A 16 -28.01 51.72 -33.26
C CYS A 16 -26.53 51.66 -33.06
N SER A 17 -25.97 52.68 -32.43
CA SER A 17 -24.69 52.58 -31.75
C SER A 17 -24.90 51.54 -30.64
N ALA A 18 -24.73 50.29 -31.01
CA ALA A 18 -24.49 49.26 -30.02
C ALA A 18 -23.21 49.70 -29.32
N GLY A 19 -23.37 50.54 -28.30
CA GLY A 19 -22.27 50.80 -27.36
C GLY A 19 -21.83 49.46 -26.91
N LEU A 20 -20.58 49.10 -27.24
CA LEU A 20 -19.90 47.97 -26.63
C LEU A 20 -19.88 48.25 -25.13
N THR A 21 -20.96 47.88 -24.42
CA THR A 21 -20.96 47.90 -22.96
C THR A 21 -19.86 46.95 -22.53
N ARG A 22 -18.72 47.49 -22.16
CA ARG A 22 -17.68 46.71 -21.53
C ARG A 22 -18.22 46.30 -20.16
N SER A 23 -18.63 45.05 -20.02
CA SER A 23 -18.97 44.46 -18.74
C SER A 23 -17.70 43.91 -18.12
N LEU A 24 -17.68 43.70 -16.80
CA LEU A 24 -16.64 42.99 -16.04
C LEU A 24 -16.08 41.82 -16.86
N THR A 25 -14.78 41.77 -17.05
CA THR A 25 -14.11 40.70 -17.81
C THR A 25 -12.92 40.13 -17.03
N ILE A 26 -12.76 38.80 -17.05
CA ILE A 26 -11.54 38.16 -16.52
C ILE A 26 -10.49 38.12 -17.63
N THR A 27 -9.35 38.78 -17.37
CA THR A 27 -8.25 38.98 -18.34
C THR A 27 -7.07 38.03 -18.12
N SER A 28 -7.12 37.20 -17.07
CA SER A 28 -6.03 36.27 -16.77
C SER A 28 -5.80 35.28 -17.91
N VAL A 29 -4.52 34.90 -18.11
CA VAL A 29 -4.01 33.99 -19.13
C VAL A 29 -4.87 32.74 -19.25
N ASP A 30 -5.06 32.21 -20.44
CA ASP A 30 -5.94 31.07 -20.75
C ASP A 30 -5.45 29.72 -20.19
N GLN A 31 -4.40 29.75 -19.36
CA GLN A 31 -3.93 28.56 -18.67
C GLN A 31 -4.95 28.13 -17.60
N SER A 32 -5.60 27.00 -17.83
CA SER A 32 -6.62 26.44 -16.94
C SER A 32 -6.13 25.19 -16.17
N MET A 33 -4.92 24.71 -16.44
CA MET A 33 -4.34 23.55 -15.76
C MET A 33 -2.94 23.86 -15.22
N PHE A 34 -2.75 23.53 -13.94
CA PHE A 34 -1.48 23.68 -13.23
C PHE A 34 -1.06 22.34 -12.65
N GLU A 35 0.19 21.93 -12.91
CA GLU A 35 0.84 20.80 -12.26
C GLU A 35 1.99 21.32 -11.40
N LYS A 36 2.04 20.96 -10.14
CA LYS A 36 3.05 21.38 -9.17
C LYS A 36 3.48 20.22 -8.29
N ALA A 37 4.71 20.27 -7.79
CA ALA A 37 5.17 19.30 -6.82
C ALA A 37 4.61 19.59 -5.43
N GLN A 38 4.42 18.54 -4.64
CA GLN A 38 4.10 18.67 -3.23
C GLN A 38 5.18 19.50 -2.51
N GLY A 39 4.76 20.42 -1.63
CA GLY A 39 5.62 21.32 -0.89
C GLY A 39 5.92 22.64 -1.63
N GLU A 40 5.64 22.74 -2.92
CA GLU A 40 5.80 23.97 -3.66
C GLU A 40 4.70 24.99 -3.37
N LYS A 41 4.87 26.20 -3.93
CA LYS A 41 3.86 27.26 -4.02
C LYS A 41 3.23 27.23 -5.41
N VAL A 42 1.94 27.54 -5.50
CA VAL A 42 1.25 27.85 -6.75
C VAL A 42 0.53 29.18 -6.64
N THR A 43 0.53 29.96 -7.73
CA THR A 43 -0.34 31.13 -7.92
C THR A 43 -1.40 30.77 -8.98
N LEU A 44 -2.66 30.77 -8.59
CA LEU A 44 -3.79 30.56 -9.49
C LEU A 44 -4.26 31.94 -10.00
N PRO A 45 -4.14 32.23 -11.32
CA PRO A 45 -4.36 33.57 -11.84
C PRO A 45 -5.86 33.91 -11.95
N CYS A 46 -6.23 35.08 -11.42
CA CYS A 46 -7.56 35.67 -11.58
C CYS A 46 -7.43 37.21 -11.67
N THR A 47 -6.93 37.69 -12.80
CA THR A 47 -6.92 39.13 -13.10
C THR A 47 -8.18 39.50 -13.84
N PHE A 48 -8.71 40.69 -13.59
CA PHE A 48 -9.95 41.17 -14.16
C PHE A 48 -9.91 42.70 -14.41
N GLU A 49 -10.76 43.15 -15.32
CA GLU A 49 -11.00 44.54 -15.59
C GLU A 49 -12.44 44.87 -15.26
N LEU A 50 -12.65 45.98 -14.52
CA LEU A 50 -13.95 46.52 -14.19
C LEU A 50 -14.38 47.51 -15.28
N SER A 51 -15.66 47.57 -15.57
CA SER A 51 -16.26 48.60 -16.40
C SER A 51 -16.61 49.82 -15.57
N GLU A 52 -16.72 50.98 -16.23
CA GLU A 52 -17.26 52.18 -15.61
C GLU A 52 -18.73 52.07 -15.22
N GLU A 53 -19.44 51.09 -15.84
CA GLU A 53 -20.83 50.76 -15.56
C GLU A 53 -21.01 49.80 -14.39
N ASP A 54 -19.93 49.19 -13.91
CA ASP A 54 -19.97 48.27 -12.78
C ASP A 54 -20.08 49.06 -11.46
N GLU A 55 -21.27 49.01 -10.85
CA GLU A 55 -21.59 49.72 -9.61
C GLU A 55 -21.64 48.75 -8.41
N GLY A 56 -21.60 49.29 -7.19
CA GLY A 56 -21.73 48.51 -5.96
C GLY A 56 -20.40 47.90 -5.46
N PRO A 57 -20.50 47.05 -4.44
CA PRO A 57 -19.33 46.45 -3.83
C PRO A 57 -18.68 45.39 -4.75
N LEU A 58 -17.34 45.30 -4.68
CA LEU A 58 -16.59 44.23 -5.33
C LEU A 58 -16.52 43.04 -4.42
N ASP A 59 -16.97 41.87 -4.92
CA ASP A 59 -16.82 40.58 -4.26
C ASP A 59 -15.97 39.67 -5.12
N ILE A 60 -14.96 39.04 -4.52
CA ILE A 60 -14.10 38.05 -5.16
C ILE A 60 -14.15 36.78 -4.31
N GLU A 61 -14.65 35.70 -4.89
CA GLU A 61 -14.77 34.41 -4.21
C GLU A 61 -13.89 33.36 -4.89
N TRP A 62 -13.06 32.68 -4.13
CA TRP A 62 -12.45 31.45 -4.57
C TRP A 62 -13.19 30.24 -3.94
N VAL A 63 -13.60 29.33 -4.78
CA VAL A 63 -14.29 28.09 -4.36
C VAL A 63 -13.55 26.87 -4.86
N LEU A 64 -13.57 25.81 -4.05
CA LEU A 64 -13.16 24.48 -4.42
C LEU A 64 -14.41 23.71 -4.88
N ILE A 65 -14.39 23.24 -6.13
CA ILE A 65 -15.46 22.46 -6.71
C ILE A 65 -15.23 20.99 -6.36
N PRO A 66 -16.16 20.34 -5.67
CA PRO A 66 -16.03 18.92 -5.36
C PRO A 66 -16.11 18.05 -6.62
N ALA A 67 -15.38 16.93 -6.64
CA ALA A 67 -15.48 15.94 -7.72
C ALA A 67 -16.88 15.29 -7.81
N ASP A 68 -17.59 15.25 -6.69
CA ASP A 68 -18.96 14.77 -6.59
C ASP A 68 -19.93 15.94 -6.78
N ASN A 69 -20.64 15.94 -7.88
CA ASN A 69 -21.61 16.99 -8.25
C ASN A 69 -22.81 17.12 -7.28
N GLN A 70 -23.00 16.16 -6.37
CA GLN A 70 -24.03 16.23 -5.32
C GLN A 70 -23.59 17.08 -4.12
N LYS A 71 -22.29 17.34 -3.99
CA LYS A 71 -21.75 18.16 -2.92
C LYS A 71 -21.74 19.64 -3.33
N ARG A 72 -21.94 20.50 -2.34
CA ARG A 72 -21.87 21.96 -2.56
C ARG A 72 -20.44 22.41 -2.75
N GLU A 73 -20.24 23.41 -3.59
CA GLU A 73 -19.00 24.15 -3.71
C GLU A 73 -18.55 24.67 -2.33
N GLN A 74 -17.27 24.60 -2.06
CA GLN A 74 -16.69 25.01 -0.80
C GLN A 74 -15.94 26.34 -0.98
N ILE A 75 -16.44 27.40 -0.36
CA ILE A 75 -15.71 28.68 -0.33
C ILE A 75 -14.42 28.47 0.47
N ILE A 76 -13.28 28.89 -0.10
CA ILE A 76 -11.97 28.76 0.53
C ILE A 76 -11.45 30.11 1.03
N ILE A 77 -11.58 31.16 0.22
CA ILE A 77 -11.21 32.54 0.58
C ILE A 77 -12.16 33.50 -0.16
N MET A 78 -12.46 34.62 0.46
CA MET A 78 -13.33 35.64 -0.14
C MET A 78 -12.81 37.04 0.22
N TYR A 79 -12.90 37.95 -0.72
CA TYR A 79 -12.78 39.39 -0.51
C TYR A 79 -14.19 39.98 -0.69
N ALA A 80 -14.70 40.62 0.32
CA ALA A 80 -15.99 41.30 0.31
C ALA A 80 -16.00 42.43 1.35
N VAL A 81 -16.76 43.51 1.04
CA VAL A 81 -16.87 44.68 1.95
C VAL A 81 -15.49 45.15 2.44
N ASP A 82 -14.54 45.29 1.50
CA ASP A 82 -13.16 45.74 1.73
C ASP A 82 -12.36 44.90 2.77
N ARG A 83 -12.74 43.63 2.94
CA ARG A 83 -12.09 42.70 3.86
C ARG A 83 -11.86 41.34 3.25
N VAL A 84 -10.80 40.67 3.71
CA VAL A 84 -10.49 39.28 3.35
C VAL A 84 -11.01 38.35 4.42
N TYR A 85 -11.73 37.31 3.99
CA TYR A 85 -12.24 36.22 4.82
C TYR A 85 -11.62 34.90 4.36
N ASN A 86 -10.80 34.25 5.19
CA ASN A 86 -10.00 33.08 4.82
C ASN A 86 -10.12 31.88 5.79
N HIS A 87 -11.19 31.85 6.60
CA HIS A 87 -11.36 30.82 7.63
C HIS A 87 -12.38 29.73 7.25
N TYR A 88 -12.89 29.72 6.02
CA TYR A 88 -13.98 28.84 5.60
C TYR A 88 -13.56 27.38 5.38
N TYR A 89 -12.30 27.14 5.01
CA TYR A 89 -11.83 25.80 4.67
C TYR A 89 -10.57 25.43 5.44
N ALA A 90 -10.75 24.54 6.44
CA ALA A 90 -9.68 24.13 7.34
C ALA A 90 -8.46 23.50 6.61
N GLY A 91 -8.67 22.82 5.47
CA GLY A 91 -7.61 22.19 4.71
C GLY A 91 -6.54 23.15 4.16
N LEU A 92 -6.93 24.41 3.88
CA LEU A 92 -6.04 25.45 3.34
C LEU A 92 -5.76 26.60 4.33
N THR A 93 -6.34 26.58 5.51
CA THR A 93 -6.14 27.66 6.52
C THR A 93 -4.65 27.84 6.80
N GLY A 94 -4.21 29.12 6.76
CA GLY A 94 -2.81 29.50 7.00
C GLY A 94 -1.85 29.22 5.83
N ARG A 95 -2.34 28.59 4.74
CA ARG A 95 -1.54 28.30 3.54
C ARG A 95 -2.02 29.01 2.28
N MET A 96 -3.08 29.79 2.36
CA MET A 96 -3.63 30.54 1.24
C MET A 96 -3.77 32.02 1.54
N GLN A 97 -3.60 32.82 0.51
CA GLN A 97 -3.77 34.27 0.54
C GLN A 97 -4.01 34.81 -0.86
N PHE A 98 -4.61 35.99 -0.97
CA PHE A 98 -4.57 36.72 -2.23
C PHE A 98 -3.14 37.11 -2.56
N THR A 99 -2.74 36.99 -3.83
CA THR A 99 -1.40 37.35 -4.29
C THR A 99 -1.17 38.84 -4.11
N ASN A 100 -2.18 39.66 -4.39
CA ASN A 100 -2.18 41.08 -4.16
C ASN A 100 -2.89 41.41 -2.85
N LEU A 101 -2.28 42.27 -2.00
CA LEU A 101 -2.85 42.73 -0.74
C LEU A 101 -4.14 43.57 -0.95
N ASP A 102 -4.22 44.26 -2.10
CA ASP A 102 -5.43 44.99 -2.52
C ASP A 102 -6.01 44.42 -3.81
N PRO A 103 -6.94 43.48 -3.69
CA PRO A 103 -7.61 42.86 -4.86
C PRO A 103 -8.40 43.82 -5.72
N ARG A 104 -8.72 45.03 -5.22
CA ARG A 104 -9.42 46.10 -5.99
C ARG A 104 -8.59 46.60 -7.17
N SER A 105 -7.30 46.37 -7.16
CA SER A 105 -6.40 46.69 -8.28
C SER A 105 -6.63 45.92 -9.56
N GLY A 106 -7.60 44.95 -9.56
CA GLY A 106 -7.87 44.08 -10.70
C GLY A 106 -7.15 42.73 -10.64
N ASP A 107 -6.55 42.40 -9.50
CA ASP A 107 -5.82 41.15 -9.29
C ASP A 107 -6.36 40.39 -8.07
N GLY A 108 -7.27 39.44 -8.33
CA GLY A 108 -7.82 38.50 -7.36
C GLY A 108 -7.11 37.13 -7.38
N SER A 109 -5.88 37.05 -7.88
CA SER A 109 -5.12 35.79 -7.94
C SER A 109 -4.88 35.21 -6.55
N LEU A 110 -4.85 33.88 -6.47
CA LEU A 110 -4.71 33.10 -5.23
C LEU A 110 -3.37 32.42 -5.14
N ASP A 111 -2.64 32.67 -4.07
CA ASP A 111 -1.45 31.93 -3.68
C ASP A 111 -1.80 30.79 -2.74
N ILE A 112 -1.34 29.58 -3.04
CA ILE A 112 -1.39 28.43 -2.14
C ILE A 112 0.05 27.98 -1.85
N LEU A 113 0.42 27.98 -0.59
CA LEU A 113 1.76 27.66 -0.09
C LEU A 113 1.80 26.22 0.41
N ASN A 114 3.00 25.62 0.35
CA ASN A 114 3.24 24.28 0.89
C ASN A 114 2.18 23.27 0.45
N LEU A 115 2.08 23.07 -0.86
CA LEU A 115 1.08 22.22 -1.51
C LEU A 115 1.10 20.79 -0.97
N LYS A 116 -0.08 20.25 -0.75
CA LYS A 116 -0.31 18.85 -0.37
C LYS A 116 -1.00 18.12 -1.51
N ALA A 117 -0.82 16.81 -1.61
CA ALA A 117 -1.54 15.99 -2.59
C ALA A 117 -3.07 16.17 -2.49
N SER A 118 -3.59 16.40 -1.27
CA SER A 118 -5.00 16.68 -1.00
C SER A 118 -5.50 18.02 -1.55
N ASP A 119 -4.60 18.92 -1.97
CA ASP A 119 -4.97 20.20 -2.57
C ASP A 119 -5.28 20.04 -4.09
N THR A 120 -5.09 18.87 -4.65
CA THR A 120 -5.51 18.54 -6.02
C THR A 120 -7.02 18.73 -6.16
N GLY A 121 -7.45 19.54 -7.13
CA GLY A 121 -8.86 19.82 -7.33
C GLY A 121 -9.13 20.90 -8.37
N THR A 122 -10.39 21.18 -8.59
CA THR A 122 -10.84 22.28 -9.47
C THR A 122 -11.18 23.49 -8.62
N TYR A 123 -10.45 24.54 -8.82
CA TYR A 123 -10.67 25.83 -8.18
C TYR A 123 -11.42 26.76 -9.12
N GLN A 124 -12.31 27.59 -8.59
CA GLN A 124 -13.02 28.59 -9.39
C GLN A 124 -12.89 29.96 -8.71
N CYS A 125 -12.37 30.92 -9.45
CA CYS A 125 -12.46 32.32 -9.11
C CYS A 125 -13.79 32.88 -9.63
N LYS A 126 -14.55 33.57 -8.78
CA LYS A 126 -15.79 34.29 -9.12
C LYS A 126 -15.58 35.75 -8.74
N VAL A 127 -15.70 36.64 -9.71
CA VAL A 127 -15.65 38.11 -9.51
C VAL A 127 -17.03 38.66 -9.76
N LYS A 128 -17.55 39.41 -8.81
CA LYS A 128 -18.89 39.98 -8.84
C LYS A 128 -18.80 41.47 -8.55
N LYS A 129 -19.37 42.29 -9.43
CA LYS A 129 -19.62 43.72 -9.25
C LYS A 129 -20.80 44.06 -10.13
N ALA A 130 -21.90 44.46 -9.52
CA ALA A 130 -23.17 44.63 -10.24
C ALA A 130 -23.05 45.61 -11.40
N PRO A 131 -23.61 45.32 -12.60
CA PRO A 131 -24.35 44.12 -12.94
C PRO A 131 -23.50 42.92 -13.35
N GLY A 132 -22.15 43.07 -13.41
CA GLY A 132 -21.21 42.07 -13.91
C GLY A 132 -20.99 40.92 -12.93
N VAL A 133 -20.95 39.71 -13.47
CA VAL A 133 -20.46 38.48 -12.77
C VAL A 133 -19.68 37.67 -13.76
N GLN A 134 -18.43 37.38 -13.40
CA GLN A 134 -17.52 36.52 -14.20
C GLN A 134 -16.87 35.45 -13.37
N SER A 135 -16.54 34.34 -14.00
CA SER A 135 -15.85 33.28 -13.31
C SER A 135 -14.89 32.51 -14.21
N LYS A 136 -13.82 31.98 -13.60
CA LYS A 136 -12.81 31.15 -14.27
C LYS A 136 -12.52 29.92 -13.45
N LYS A 137 -12.52 28.75 -14.11
CA LYS A 137 -12.14 27.47 -13.49
C LYS A 137 -10.69 27.15 -13.79
N ILE A 138 -9.97 26.64 -12.79
CA ILE A 138 -8.59 26.24 -12.89
C ILE A 138 -8.43 24.89 -12.21
N GLN A 139 -7.81 23.94 -12.90
CA GLN A 139 -7.49 22.64 -12.33
C GLN A 139 -6.07 22.65 -11.80
N LEU A 140 -5.91 22.35 -10.53
CA LEU A 140 -4.62 22.14 -9.88
C LEU A 140 -4.41 20.64 -9.65
N THR A 141 -3.27 20.13 -10.12
CA THR A 141 -2.80 18.77 -9.84
C THR A 141 -1.50 18.86 -9.05
N VAL A 142 -1.50 18.33 -7.83
CA VAL A 142 -0.31 18.27 -6.99
C VAL A 142 0.28 16.88 -7.09
N LEU A 143 1.50 16.81 -7.60
CA LEU A 143 2.23 15.57 -7.82
C LEU A 143 3.19 15.30 -6.67
N VAL A 144 3.25 14.03 -6.25
CA VAL A 144 4.20 13.53 -5.25
C VAL A 144 5.36 12.88 -5.99
N LYS A 145 6.60 13.24 -5.67
CA LYS A 145 7.78 12.56 -6.21
C LYS A 145 7.85 11.12 -5.72
N PRO A 146 8.50 10.19 -6.45
CA PRO A 146 8.79 8.86 -5.95
C PRO A 146 9.55 8.94 -4.63
N ALA A 147 9.24 8.03 -3.70
CA ALA A 147 9.95 7.92 -2.44
C ALA A 147 9.84 6.52 -1.86
N ARG A 148 10.79 6.17 -0.97
CA ARG A 148 10.88 4.85 -0.34
C ARG A 148 10.88 3.71 -1.35
N THR A 149 11.62 3.90 -2.44
CA THR A 149 11.79 2.90 -3.49
C THR A 149 12.54 1.69 -2.95
N LYS A 150 12.01 0.51 -3.21
CA LYS A 150 12.57 -0.77 -2.75
C LYS A 150 12.96 -1.63 -3.93
N CYS A 151 14.17 -2.18 -3.84
CA CYS A 151 14.69 -3.17 -4.76
C CYS A 151 14.70 -4.55 -4.11
N SER A 152 14.39 -5.59 -4.87
CA SER A 152 14.46 -6.98 -4.44
C SER A 152 14.85 -7.91 -5.58
N VAL A 153 15.37 -9.09 -5.22
CA VAL A 153 15.66 -10.18 -6.16
C VAL A 153 14.61 -11.26 -5.98
N GLU A 154 14.00 -11.69 -7.06
CA GLU A 154 13.05 -12.81 -7.08
C GLU A 154 13.55 -13.93 -8.00
N GLY A 155 13.26 -15.16 -7.63
CA GLY A 155 13.70 -16.35 -8.33
C GLY A 155 14.98 -16.96 -7.77
N SER A 156 15.43 -18.05 -8.41
CA SER A 156 16.66 -18.75 -8.00
C SER A 156 17.88 -18.04 -8.56
N GLN A 157 18.82 -17.68 -7.69
CA GLN A 157 20.09 -17.06 -8.08
C GLN A 157 21.13 -18.10 -8.50
N GLU A 158 20.71 -19.14 -9.21
CA GLU A 158 21.60 -20.20 -9.71
C GLU A 158 21.91 -19.99 -11.20
N ILE A 159 23.13 -20.40 -11.59
CA ILE A 159 23.55 -20.39 -12.99
C ILE A 159 22.55 -21.19 -13.83
N GLY A 160 22.13 -20.61 -14.96
CA GLY A 160 21.19 -21.23 -15.89
C GLY A 160 19.70 -21.00 -15.55
N LYS A 161 19.40 -20.32 -14.44
CA LYS A 161 18.02 -19.96 -14.05
C LYS A 161 17.70 -18.53 -14.46
N ASP A 162 16.42 -18.24 -14.59
CA ASP A 162 15.93 -16.88 -14.79
C ASP A 162 15.80 -16.19 -13.42
N VAL A 163 16.28 -14.95 -13.34
CA VAL A 163 16.23 -14.11 -12.13
C VAL A 163 15.54 -12.80 -12.47
N THR A 164 14.62 -12.37 -11.63
CA THR A 164 13.94 -11.08 -11.78
C THR A 164 14.35 -10.11 -10.68
N LEU A 165 14.84 -8.94 -11.07
CA LEU A 165 15.03 -7.83 -10.16
C LEU A 165 13.76 -6.98 -10.18
N LYS A 166 13.22 -6.66 -9.01
CA LYS A 166 12.03 -5.81 -8.86
C LYS A 166 12.35 -4.50 -8.18
N CYS A 167 11.75 -3.44 -8.71
CA CYS A 167 11.86 -2.08 -8.22
C CYS A 167 10.46 -1.50 -8.04
N VAL A 168 10.12 -1.11 -6.82
CA VAL A 168 8.79 -0.55 -6.51
C VAL A 168 8.94 0.66 -5.62
N SER A 169 8.45 1.80 -6.08
CA SER A 169 8.29 2.99 -5.24
C SER A 169 7.02 2.88 -4.41
N GLN A 170 7.12 3.14 -3.11
CA GLN A 170 5.98 3.10 -2.21
C GLN A 170 5.15 4.40 -2.23
N GLU A 171 5.76 5.47 -2.70
CA GLU A 171 5.12 6.78 -2.89
C GLU A 171 5.40 7.27 -4.32
N GLY A 172 4.60 8.21 -4.76
CA GLY A 172 4.74 8.84 -6.07
C GLY A 172 3.42 8.88 -6.83
N SER A 173 3.18 10.01 -7.47
CA SER A 173 2.02 10.16 -8.34
C SER A 173 2.13 9.27 -9.58
N PRO A 174 1.01 8.82 -10.16
CA PRO A 174 0.97 7.94 -11.33
C PRO A 174 1.83 8.41 -12.50
N LEU A 175 2.07 7.49 -13.43
CA LEU A 175 3.03 7.55 -14.53
C LEU A 175 4.48 7.49 -14.01
N LEU A 176 4.71 6.56 -13.06
CA LEU A 176 6.06 6.17 -12.66
C LEU A 176 6.72 5.40 -13.80
N SER A 177 7.97 5.70 -14.05
CA SER A 177 8.86 4.98 -14.95
C SER A 177 10.09 4.51 -14.19
N TYR A 178 10.49 3.28 -14.41
CA TYR A 178 11.62 2.66 -13.74
C TYR A 178 12.73 2.37 -14.74
N ASP A 179 13.96 2.65 -14.36
CA ASP A 179 15.14 2.36 -15.17
C ASP A 179 16.20 1.67 -14.34
N TRP A 180 16.79 0.60 -14.89
CA TRP A 180 17.81 -0.17 -14.23
C TRP A 180 19.19 0.05 -14.85
N ARG A 181 20.21 0.14 -14.01
CA ARG A 181 21.60 0.18 -14.43
C ARG A 181 22.47 -0.68 -13.53
N ARG A 182 23.51 -1.23 -14.08
CA ARG A 182 24.51 -1.95 -13.31
C ARG A 182 25.57 -0.96 -12.83
N VAL A 183 25.89 -0.99 -11.54
CA VAL A 183 26.83 -0.05 -10.91
C VAL A 183 28.21 -0.68 -10.76
N SER A 184 28.28 -2.02 -10.58
CA SER A 184 29.54 -2.75 -10.43
C SER A 184 29.82 -3.66 -11.62
N GLY A 185 31.05 -3.72 -12.07
CA GLY A 185 31.49 -4.51 -13.23
C GLY A 185 31.30 -3.75 -14.57
N THR A 186 30.87 -4.47 -15.60
CA THR A 186 30.51 -3.83 -16.88
C THR A 186 29.25 -3.01 -16.69
N GLN A 187 29.28 -1.72 -17.02
CA GLN A 187 28.19 -0.78 -16.77
C GLN A 187 26.90 -1.07 -17.58
N ASN A 188 26.97 -1.97 -18.55
CA ASN A 188 25.83 -2.32 -19.37
C ASN A 188 25.04 -3.48 -18.75
N LEU A 189 23.72 -3.42 -18.89
CA LEU A 189 22.86 -4.54 -18.58
C LEU A 189 23.19 -5.73 -19.49
N PRO A 190 23.03 -6.98 -19.01
CA PRO A 190 23.21 -8.16 -19.84
C PRO A 190 22.35 -8.10 -21.10
N ALA A 191 22.88 -8.53 -22.25
CA ALA A 191 22.17 -8.46 -23.54
C ALA A 191 20.85 -9.26 -23.58
N THR A 192 20.73 -10.27 -22.71
CA THR A 192 19.53 -11.10 -22.56
C THR A 192 18.50 -10.54 -21.57
N SER A 193 18.75 -9.35 -21.01
CA SER A 193 17.84 -8.73 -20.04
C SER A 193 16.63 -8.13 -20.73
N ILE A 194 15.47 -8.26 -20.07
CA ILE A 194 14.20 -7.65 -20.49
C ILE A 194 13.73 -6.70 -19.42
N LEU A 195 13.72 -5.40 -19.71
CA LEU A 195 13.26 -4.36 -18.81
C LEU A 195 11.82 -3.98 -19.09
N ASN A 196 10.97 -4.05 -18.08
CA ASN A 196 9.65 -3.44 -18.09
C ASN A 196 9.67 -2.14 -17.31
N LYS A 197 9.73 -1.01 -18.01
CA LYS A 197 9.81 0.33 -17.39
C LYS A 197 8.58 0.72 -16.58
N ASN A 198 7.43 0.12 -16.84
CA ASN A 198 6.19 0.46 -16.14
C ASN A 198 6.01 -0.31 -14.84
N THR A 199 6.47 -1.57 -14.79
CA THR A 199 6.37 -2.41 -13.58
C THR A 199 7.62 -2.39 -12.72
N GLY A 200 8.75 -1.89 -13.26
CA GLY A 200 10.03 -1.88 -12.58
C GLY A 200 10.74 -3.24 -12.55
N GLU A 201 10.30 -4.19 -13.37
CA GLU A 201 10.88 -5.53 -13.43
C GLU A 201 11.99 -5.60 -14.48
N LEU A 202 13.14 -6.13 -14.07
CA LEU A 202 14.25 -6.49 -14.94
C LEU A 202 14.44 -8.00 -14.89
N LEU A 203 14.02 -8.68 -15.97
CA LEU A 203 14.20 -10.12 -16.13
C LEU A 203 15.58 -10.41 -16.73
N LEU A 204 16.40 -11.15 -16.03
CA LEU A 204 17.70 -11.66 -16.43
C LEU A 204 17.56 -13.14 -16.79
N LYS A 205 17.54 -13.45 -18.09
CA LYS A 205 17.39 -14.83 -18.57
C LYS A 205 18.71 -15.58 -18.52
N ASN A 206 18.62 -16.87 -18.16
CA ASN A 206 19.76 -17.78 -18.16
C ASN A 206 20.96 -17.19 -17.44
N ALA A 207 20.77 -16.85 -16.15
CA ALA A 207 21.75 -16.13 -15.35
C ALA A 207 23.12 -16.83 -15.37
N SER A 208 24.16 -16.05 -15.60
CA SER A 208 25.55 -16.49 -15.54
C SER A 208 26.28 -15.80 -14.37
N ARG A 209 27.44 -16.35 -13.97
CA ARG A 209 28.25 -15.75 -12.91
C ARG A 209 28.63 -14.29 -13.19
N GLU A 210 28.76 -13.92 -14.44
CA GLU A 210 29.07 -12.57 -14.88
C GLU A 210 27.96 -11.56 -14.59
N TYR A 211 26.71 -12.01 -14.34
CA TYR A 211 25.58 -11.15 -13.97
C TYR A 211 25.63 -10.74 -12.52
N SER A 212 26.48 -11.39 -11.69
CA SER A 212 26.66 -10.98 -10.30
C SER A 212 27.16 -9.55 -10.21
N GLY A 213 26.63 -8.79 -9.25
CA GLY A 213 27.02 -7.41 -9.02
C GLY A 213 25.88 -6.56 -8.46
N THR A 214 26.14 -5.27 -8.31
CA THR A 214 25.18 -4.32 -7.79
C THR A 214 24.40 -3.67 -8.93
N TYR A 215 23.10 -3.72 -8.82
CA TYR A 215 22.15 -3.09 -9.74
C TYR A 215 21.44 -1.94 -9.02
N ASN A 216 21.32 -0.81 -9.69
CA ASN A 216 20.61 0.36 -9.21
C ASN A 216 19.38 0.59 -10.06
N CYS A 217 18.23 0.78 -9.40
CA CYS A 217 16.97 1.18 -10.02
C CYS A 217 16.67 2.63 -9.69
N VAL A 218 16.23 3.37 -10.69
CA VAL A 218 15.75 4.74 -10.55
C VAL A 218 14.28 4.78 -10.91
N ALA A 219 13.44 5.13 -9.94
CA ALA A 219 12.04 5.44 -10.15
C ALA A 219 11.90 6.93 -10.48
N THR A 220 11.17 7.27 -11.52
CA THR A 220 11.06 8.65 -12.02
C THR A 220 9.60 8.99 -12.32
N ASN A 221 9.17 10.20 -11.97
CA ASN A 221 7.97 10.83 -12.49
C ASN A 221 8.28 12.28 -12.90
N ARG A 222 7.24 13.07 -13.25
CA ARG A 222 7.42 14.45 -13.75
C ARG A 222 8.05 15.42 -12.73
N VAL A 223 7.98 15.12 -11.44
CA VAL A 223 8.39 16.04 -10.36
C VAL A 223 9.59 15.55 -9.55
N GLY A 224 10.14 14.40 -9.89
CA GLY A 224 11.35 13.93 -9.22
C GLY A 224 11.69 12.48 -9.44
N THR A 225 12.75 12.06 -8.77
CA THR A 225 13.30 10.71 -8.81
C THR A 225 13.57 10.20 -7.40
N ASP A 226 13.59 8.88 -7.27
CA ASP A 226 14.08 8.17 -6.10
C ASP A 226 14.77 6.88 -6.56
N GLU A 227 15.70 6.34 -5.78
CA GLU A 227 16.50 5.21 -6.22
C GLU A 227 16.70 4.17 -5.13
N CYS A 228 16.94 2.94 -5.55
CA CYS A 228 17.35 1.84 -4.68
C CYS A 228 18.38 0.96 -5.36
N SER A 229 19.15 0.23 -4.56
CA SER A 229 20.17 -0.71 -5.05
C SER A 229 19.91 -2.10 -4.51
N VAL A 230 20.27 -3.12 -5.29
CA VAL A 230 20.22 -4.53 -4.91
C VAL A 230 21.46 -5.25 -5.41
N GLU A 231 21.95 -6.18 -4.59
CA GLU A 231 23.07 -7.04 -4.96
C GLU A 231 22.55 -8.39 -5.47
N LEU A 232 22.98 -8.77 -6.66
CA LEU A 232 22.72 -10.07 -7.27
C LEU A 232 23.98 -10.93 -7.15
N ASN A 233 23.85 -12.13 -6.56
CA ASN A 233 24.94 -13.09 -6.42
C ASN A 233 24.57 -14.42 -7.08
N VAL A 234 24.99 -14.63 -8.31
CA VAL A 234 24.70 -15.85 -9.07
C VAL A 234 25.69 -16.95 -8.71
N THR A 235 25.19 -18.02 -8.11
CA THR A 235 25.95 -19.16 -7.61
C THR A 235 25.78 -20.41 -8.47
N PRO A 236 26.75 -21.34 -8.47
CA PRO A 236 26.54 -22.63 -9.09
C PRO A 236 25.36 -23.39 -8.43
N PRO A 237 24.65 -24.23 -9.19
CA PRO A 237 23.57 -25.02 -8.63
C PRO A 237 24.07 -25.93 -7.51
N VAL A 238 23.37 -25.96 -6.39
CA VAL A 238 23.72 -26.82 -5.26
C VAL A 238 23.52 -28.27 -5.66
N ASN A 239 24.59 -29.08 -5.55
CA ASN A 239 24.54 -30.51 -5.88
C ASN A 239 23.85 -31.29 -4.74
N THR A 240 22.50 -31.15 -4.67
CA THR A 240 21.67 -31.76 -3.63
C THR A 240 21.78 -33.30 -3.62
N ALA A 241 22.02 -33.90 -4.79
CA ALA A 241 22.24 -35.36 -4.89
C ALA A 241 23.48 -35.82 -4.08
N GLY A 242 24.58 -35.07 -4.13
CA GLY A 242 25.77 -35.37 -3.34
C GLY A 242 25.56 -35.24 -1.85
N ILE A 243 24.80 -34.27 -1.40
CA ILE A 243 24.47 -34.05 0.02
C ILE A 243 23.59 -35.17 0.54
N ILE A 244 22.56 -35.55 -0.21
CA ILE A 244 21.62 -36.63 0.18
C ILE A 244 22.33 -37.97 0.22
N THR A 245 23.15 -38.32 -0.79
CA THR A 245 23.93 -39.56 -0.80
C THR A 245 24.94 -39.59 0.33
N GLY A 246 25.64 -38.50 0.61
CA GLY A 246 26.58 -38.39 1.75
C GLY A 246 25.89 -38.61 3.10
N ALA A 247 24.70 -38.00 3.29
CA ALA A 247 23.92 -38.19 4.51
C ALA A 247 23.43 -39.63 4.68
N ILE A 248 22.98 -40.29 3.62
CA ILE A 248 22.54 -41.70 3.66
C ILE A 248 23.74 -42.62 4.00
N ILE A 249 24.86 -42.47 3.32
CA ILE A 249 26.08 -43.26 3.60
C ILE A 249 26.55 -43.03 5.03
N GLY A 250 26.58 -41.78 5.48
CA GLY A 250 26.99 -41.43 6.85
C GLY A 250 26.10 -42.06 7.92
N THR A 251 24.78 -42.06 7.71
CA THR A 251 23.81 -42.68 8.64
C THR A 251 23.96 -44.21 8.67
N LEU A 252 24.15 -44.86 7.51
CA LEU A 252 24.33 -46.30 7.42
C LEU A 252 25.65 -46.73 8.11
N LEU A 253 26.74 -45.99 7.91
CA LEU A 253 28.01 -46.24 8.61
C LEU A 253 27.87 -46.05 10.12
N GLY A 254 27.21 -45.01 10.57
CA GLY A 254 26.94 -44.78 11.98
C GLY A 254 26.10 -45.88 12.62
N LEU A 255 25.08 -46.37 11.94
CA LEU A 255 24.28 -47.49 12.39
C LEU A 255 25.09 -48.78 12.45
N SER A 256 25.94 -49.05 11.46
CA SER A 256 26.77 -50.27 11.45
C SER A 256 27.77 -50.29 12.63
N VAL A 257 28.39 -49.15 12.96
CA VAL A 257 29.27 -49.00 14.13
C VAL A 257 28.49 -49.21 15.43
N LEU A 258 27.30 -48.63 15.55
CA LEU A 258 26.42 -48.81 16.70
C LEU A 258 26.02 -50.29 16.87
N CYS A 259 25.60 -50.95 15.80
CA CYS A 259 25.30 -52.38 15.82
C CYS A 259 26.53 -53.23 16.24
N SER A 260 27.71 -52.89 15.75
CA SER A 260 28.96 -53.58 16.13
C SER A 260 29.28 -53.41 17.62
N ILE A 261 29.11 -52.24 18.17
CA ILE A 261 29.30 -51.93 19.59
C ILE A 261 28.29 -52.74 20.43
N VAL A 262 26.99 -52.68 20.06
CA VAL A 262 25.94 -53.45 20.75
C VAL A 262 26.23 -54.94 20.69
N PHE A 263 26.65 -55.48 19.54
CA PHE A 263 27.02 -56.88 19.38
C PHE A 263 28.19 -57.29 20.30
N CYS A 264 29.23 -56.45 20.36
CA CYS A 264 30.37 -56.66 21.26
C CYS A 264 29.94 -56.64 22.73
N PHE A 265 29.09 -55.73 23.13
CA PHE A 265 28.52 -55.69 24.50
C PHE A 265 27.66 -56.92 24.81
N CYS A 266 26.81 -57.31 23.89
CA CYS A 266 25.99 -58.53 24.05
C CYS A 266 26.84 -59.80 24.13
N LYS A 267 27.88 -59.92 23.29
CA LYS A 267 28.86 -61.05 23.36
C LYS A 267 29.57 -61.07 24.71
N LYS A 268 30.10 -59.96 25.17
CA LYS A 268 30.80 -59.86 26.46
C LYS A 268 29.86 -60.13 27.65
N HIS A 269 28.56 -59.75 27.53
CA HIS A 269 27.56 -60.02 28.56
C HIS A 269 27.19 -61.52 28.59
N ARG A 270 27.11 -62.18 27.41
CA ARG A 270 26.90 -63.63 27.32
C ARG A 270 28.08 -64.43 27.91
N GLU A 271 29.29 -64.04 27.58
CA GLU A 271 30.51 -64.71 28.15
C GLU A 271 30.53 -64.63 29.66
N LYS A 272 30.19 -63.46 30.26
CA LYS A 272 30.09 -63.34 31.72
C LYS A 272 28.95 -64.15 32.34
N LYS A 273 27.87 -64.46 31.58
CA LYS A 273 26.78 -65.30 32.05
C LYS A 273 27.19 -66.77 32.02
N TYR A 274 27.91 -67.23 31.00
CA TYR A 274 28.45 -68.61 30.91
C TYR A 274 29.51 -68.89 32.01
N GLU A 275 30.38 -67.95 32.33
CA GLU A 275 31.34 -68.09 33.45
C GLU A 275 30.68 -68.25 34.82
N LYS A 276 29.50 -67.62 35.02
CA LYS A 276 28.72 -67.77 36.25
C LYS A 276 27.98 -69.11 36.35
N GLU A 277 27.53 -69.66 35.22
CA GLU A 277 26.86 -70.99 35.19
C GLU A 277 27.83 -72.13 35.39
N VAL A 278 29.06 -72.05 34.86
CA VAL A 278 30.12 -73.10 35.04
C VAL A 278 30.60 -73.14 36.47
N HIS A 279 30.50 -72.07 37.25
CA HIS A 279 30.96 -72.02 38.65
C HIS A 279 29.94 -72.59 39.67
N HIS A 280 28.73 -72.99 39.22
CA HIS A 280 27.70 -73.50 40.10
C HIS A 280 27.53 -75.04 40.02
N ASP A 281 28.28 -75.76 39.14
CA ASP A 281 28.01 -77.18 38.87
C ASP A 281 29.08 -78.16 39.52
N ILE A 282 29.78 -77.65 40.53
CA ILE A 282 30.64 -78.56 41.33
C ILE A 282 30.25 -78.45 42.81
N ARG A 283 29.19 -79.21 43.16
CA ARG A 283 28.97 -79.62 44.55
C ARG A 283 28.30 -80.97 44.62
N GLU A 284 29.16 -81.97 44.84
CA GLU A 284 28.98 -83.25 45.52
C GLU A 284 27.64 -83.89 45.81
N ASP A 285 27.52 -85.13 45.33
CA ASP A 285 26.56 -86.12 45.68
C ASP A 285 26.56 -86.45 47.18
N VAL A 286 25.46 -86.38 47.84
CA VAL A 286 25.12 -87.06 49.08
C VAL A 286 23.71 -87.59 48.95
N PRO A 287 23.50 -88.95 49.22
CA PRO A 287 22.19 -89.64 48.91
C PRO A 287 21.13 -89.43 50.02
N PRO A 288 19.89 -89.72 49.72
CA PRO A 288 18.77 -89.32 50.54
C PRO A 288 18.36 -90.35 51.61
N PRO A 289 17.70 -89.95 52.67
CA PRO A 289 16.84 -90.86 53.42
C PRO A 289 15.33 -90.71 53.07
N LYS A 290 14.74 -91.85 52.97
CA LYS A 290 13.31 -92.08 52.73
C LYS A 290 12.42 -91.55 53.83
N SER A 291 11.30 -91.10 53.50
CA SER A 291 9.92 -91.64 53.84
C SER A 291 8.88 -90.55 54.22
N ARG A 292 7.80 -90.75 53.68
CA ARG A 292 6.42 -90.92 54.04
C ARG A 292 5.48 -89.70 53.84
N SER A 293 4.65 -89.96 52.86
CA SER A 293 3.19 -89.94 52.85
C SER A 293 2.46 -88.87 53.68
N SER A 294 1.65 -88.15 53.00
CA SER A 294 0.18 -88.27 53.01
C SER A 294 -0.47 -87.04 52.39
N THR A 295 -1.19 -87.32 51.36
CA THR A 295 -2.64 -87.16 51.26
C THR A 295 -3.19 -85.75 51.31
N ALA A 296 -3.84 -85.48 50.27
CA ALA A 296 -5.22 -85.02 50.08
C ALA A 296 -5.39 -83.65 49.45
N ARG A 297 -5.99 -83.79 48.31
CA ARG A 297 -7.30 -83.31 47.88
C ARG A 297 -7.36 -81.82 47.52
N SER A 298 -7.50 -81.66 46.22
CA SER A 298 -8.75 -81.46 45.41
C SER A 298 -9.31 -80.01 45.61
N TYR A 299 -9.55 -79.31 44.58
CA TYR A 299 -10.76 -79.21 43.74
C TYR A 299 -10.51 -78.06 42.73
N ILE A 300 -10.59 -78.30 41.46
CA ILE A 300 -11.70 -78.04 40.51
C ILE A 300 -11.93 -76.59 40.16
N GLY A 301 -11.88 -76.38 38.87
CA GLY A 301 -12.65 -75.42 38.11
C GLY A 301 -11.85 -74.83 36.99
N SER A 302 -11.76 -75.44 35.82
CA SER A 302 -12.73 -75.43 34.70
C SER A 302 -13.07 -74.00 34.30
N ASN A 303 -12.73 -73.51 33.17
CA ASN A 303 -13.23 -73.66 31.85
C ASN A 303 -12.61 -72.64 30.87
N ARG A 304 -12.16 -73.17 29.77
CA ARG A 304 -12.68 -72.94 28.39
C ARG A 304 -12.60 -71.55 27.88
N SER A 305 -11.96 -71.35 26.88
CA SER A 305 -12.05 -71.62 25.42
C SER A 305 -12.03 -70.22 24.77
N SER A 306 -11.55 -69.87 23.68
CA SER A 306 -11.26 -70.53 22.46
C SER A 306 -10.79 -69.42 21.48
N LEU A 307 -9.89 -69.80 20.63
CA LEU A 307 -9.88 -69.46 19.20
C LEU A 307 -10.17 -68.06 18.73
N GLY A 308 -9.19 -67.51 17.99
CA GLY A 308 -9.40 -66.45 17.06
C GLY A 308 -8.12 -65.97 16.42
N SER A 309 -7.66 -66.73 15.44
CA SER A 309 -6.71 -66.35 14.40
C SER A 309 -7.20 -65.10 13.69
N MET A 310 -6.29 -64.10 13.40
CA MET A 310 -6.06 -63.55 12.09
C MET A 310 -5.08 -62.35 12.16
N SER A 311 -3.99 -62.50 11.48
CA SER A 311 -3.15 -61.44 10.86
C SER A 311 -3.82 -60.99 9.56
N PRO A 312 -3.28 -60.00 8.81
CA PRO A 312 -2.53 -58.79 9.09
C PRO A 312 -3.09 -57.53 8.38
N SER A 313 -2.66 -56.34 8.67
CA SER A 313 -2.32 -55.36 7.67
C SER A 313 -2.06 -53.96 8.27
N ASN A 314 -0.92 -53.39 7.90
CA ASN A 314 -0.63 -52.01 7.63
C ASN A 314 -1.48 -50.90 8.26
N MET A 315 -0.87 -50.06 9.10
CA MET A 315 -1.01 -48.63 8.91
C MET A 315 0.09 -47.86 9.66
N GLU A 316 0.68 -46.98 8.92
CA GLU A 316 1.70 -46.01 9.27
C GLU A 316 1.32 -45.19 10.50
N GLY A 317 2.21 -45.14 11.48
CA GLY A 317 2.09 -44.27 12.62
C GLY A 317 2.78 -42.92 12.35
N TYR A 318 2.02 -41.86 12.12
CA TYR A 318 2.46 -40.51 12.20
C TYR A 318 2.74 -40.14 13.65
N THR A 319 3.98 -39.81 13.96
CA THR A 319 4.37 -39.17 15.22
C THR A 319 3.95 -37.70 15.19
N LYS A 320 2.98 -37.34 16.01
CA LYS A 320 2.61 -35.95 16.30
C LYS A 320 3.62 -35.31 17.22
N THR A 321 4.24 -34.22 16.77
CA THR A 321 4.91 -33.25 17.62
C THR A 321 3.86 -32.43 18.40
N PRO A 322 4.11 -32.07 19.66
CA PRO A 322 3.16 -31.27 20.44
C PRO A 322 3.22 -29.81 20.01
N TYR A 323 2.12 -29.32 19.46
CA TYR A 323 1.89 -27.91 19.27
C TYR A 323 1.54 -27.23 20.60
N SER A 324 2.31 -26.20 20.90
CA SER A 324 2.00 -25.22 21.94
C SER A 324 0.68 -24.50 21.62
N GLN A 325 -0.25 -24.55 22.55
CA GLN A 325 -1.54 -23.84 22.47
C GLN A 325 -1.33 -22.35 22.56
N VAL A 326 -1.78 -21.62 21.54
CA VAL A 326 -2.10 -20.20 21.60
C VAL A 326 -3.61 -20.09 21.80
N PRO A 327 -4.12 -19.28 22.75
CA PRO A 327 -5.56 -19.09 22.92
C PRO A 327 -6.15 -18.37 21.73
N SER A 328 -7.16 -18.97 21.13
CA SER A 328 -8.05 -18.34 20.15
C SER A 328 -9.01 -17.42 20.89
N GLU A 329 -8.94 -16.11 20.64
CA GLU A 329 -10.03 -15.20 20.97
C GLU A 329 -11.14 -15.37 19.93
N ASP A 330 -12.27 -15.81 20.40
CA ASP A 330 -13.53 -15.89 19.66
C ASP A 330 -14.02 -14.46 19.36
N PHE A 331 -13.96 -14.05 18.11
CA PHE A 331 -14.71 -12.90 17.63
C PHE A 331 -16.13 -13.35 17.24
N GLU A 332 -17.03 -13.29 18.22
CA GLU A 332 -18.47 -13.30 17.96
C GLU A 332 -18.86 -12.02 17.24
N ARG A 333 -19.40 -12.20 16.05
CA ARG A 333 -19.97 -11.16 15.19
C ARG A 333 -21.37 -10.82 15.71
N ALA A 334 -21.49 -9.72 16.47
CA ALA A 334 -22.78 -9.14 16.82
C ALA A 334 -23.37 -8.36 15.63
N PRO A 335 -24.70 -8.38 15.42
CA PRO A 335 -25.36 -7.70 14.31
C PRO A 335 -25.43 -6.18 14.53
N ALA A 336 -25.27 -5.45 13.44
CA ALA A 336 -25.34 -4.00 13.37
C ALA A 336 -26.66 -3.47 13.94
N GLN A 337 -26.57 -2.67 15.00
CA GLN A 337 -27.66 -1.80 15.44
C GLN A 337 -27.30 -0.36 15.06
N ASN A 338 -28.21 0.28 14.31
CA ASN A 338 -28.21 1.71 14.01
C ASN A 338 -28.28 2.52 15.31
N PRO A 339 -27.44 3.55 15.50
CA PRO A 339 -27.69 4.51 16.55
C PRO A 339 -28.74 5.52 16.07
N ALA A 340 -29.87 5.50 16.74
CA ALA A 340 -30.89 6.54 16.67
C ALA A 340 -30.33 7.87 17.18
N PHE A 341 -30.55 8.92 16.43
CA PHE A 341 -30.30 10.31 16.78
C PHE A 341 -31.10 10.68 18.03
N ALA A 342 -30.40 11.08 19.09
CA ALA A 342 -30.96 11.80 20.20
C ALA A 342 -30.78 13.31 19.97
N PRO A 343 -31.83 14.15 20.08
CA PRO A 343 -31.69 15.59 19.94
C PRO A 343 -31.10 16.20 21.22
N SER A 344 -30.00 16.94 21.04
CA SER A 344 -29.42 17.78 22.06
C SER A 344 -30.35 18.98 22.33
N LYS A 345 -30.81 19.09 23.56
CA LYS A 345 -31.49 20.28 24.09
C LYS A 345 -30.48 21.42 24.20
N TYR A 346 -30.66 22.46 23.40
CA TYR A 346 -30.15 23.79 23.74
C TYR A 346 -31.34 24.66 24.03
N ASP A 347 -31.48 25.09 25.27
CA ASP A 347 -32.41 26.11 25.77
C ASP A 347 -32.02 27.45 25.16
N ILE A 348 -32.90 27.97 24.29
CA ILE A 348 -32.86 29.36 23.83
C ILE A 348 -33.70 30.16 24.79
N ALA A 349 -33.05 30.92 25.65
CA ALA A 349 -33.67 31.94 26.46
C ALA A 349 -34.12 33.13 25.55
N HIS A 350 -35.40 33.25 25.27
CA HIS A 350 -36.00 34.45 24.74
C HIS A 350 -35.91 35.59 25.75
N LYS A 351 -35.14 36.61 25.44
CA LYS A 351 -35.20 37.91 26.08
C LYS A 351 -35.92 38.86 25.10
N THR A 352 -37.20 39.06 25.35
CA THR A 352 -37.99 40.16 24.82
C THR A 352 -37.47 41.47 25.42
N GLY A 353 -37.00 42.36 24.56
CA GLY A 353 -36.66 43.73 24.86
C GLY A 353 -37.37 44.67 23.93
N ASP A 354 -38.33 45.43 24.47
CA ASP A 354 -39.08 46.47 23.82
C ASP A 354 -38.16 47.56 23.25
N ILE A 355 -38.39 47.93 21.99
CA ILE A 355 -37.80 49.12 21.40
C ILE A 355 -38.92 50.14 21.26
N THR A 356 -38.83 51.18 22.11
CA THR A 356 -39.66 52.40 22.00
C THR A 356 -39.00 53.32 20.98
N VAL A 357 -39.82 53.77 20.01
CA VAL A 357 -39.46 54.76 18.99
C VAL A 357 -39.54 56.16 19.60
N VAL A 358 -38.49 56.97 19.43
CA VAL A 358 -38.55 58.43 19.30
C VAL A 358 -37.56 58.82 18.18
#